data_2ecf682a390a011e7a2051653736b59e
#
_entry.id   2ecf682a390a011e7a2051653736b59e
#
_cell.length_a   1.000
_cell.length_b   1.000
_cell.length_c   1.000
_cell.angle_alpha   90.00
_cell.angle_beta   90.00
_cell.angle_gamma   90.00
#
_symmetry.space_group_name_H-M   'P 1'
#
loop_
_entity.id
_entity.type
_entity.pdbx_description
1 polymer ?
#
loop_
_entity_poly.entity_id
_entity_poly.type
_entity_poly.pdbx_seq_one_letter_code
_entity_poly.pdbx_strand_id
1 'polypeptide(L)'
;DNGQAAMNIFENLTPANVLDIIEYIKTAPAPAKVATVVVDNADKKDDNTTLYILVLLVAIFAVVLLVLARVQNTLKRVAAEKFPEDFEHHNAPKKGFFEKILPGKWGKMNPVVLTLFSVAIVGGFAAYYGYGFAITEVGVQKGYAPKQPIAFSHKLHAGDLKLDCKYCHSTVEESKQASIPALNTCMNCHKGVQLTDKYNGEISPEIKKIYAALDYNPEGKAGEQYGPNPKPIRWVRIHNLPDHAYFNHSQHVKVGKQTCQTCHGAIEKMEVVQQKNSLQMGWCIDCHRNAQVDVANNNYYKALHEKAKKDIANNQSKSKYFSADGKVKLTPAMNGGLECSKCHY
;
A
#
# COMPACT_ATOMS: atom_id res chain seq x y z
N ASP A 1 44.95 28.73 3.79
CA ASP A 1 44.05 27.97 2.91
C ASP A 1 42.67 28.00 3.51
N ASN A 2 41.82 28.86 2.91
CA ASN A 2 40.44 29.07 3.33
C ASN A 2 39.61 27.85 2.93
N GLY A 3 38.97 27.22 3.90
CA GLY A 3 38.13 26.05 3.76
C GLY A 3 37.03 26.18 2.71
N GLN A 4 37.40 26.07 1.46
CA GLN A 4 36.45 25.88 0.36
C GLN A 4 36.13 24.41 0.30
N ALA A 5 34.88 24.09 0.65
CA ALA A 5 34.28 22.81 0.31
C ALA A 5 34.62 22.54 -1.17
N ALA A 6 35.20 21.38 -1.46
CA ALA A 6 35.45 20.94 -2.82
C ALA A 6 34.14 20.63 -3.53
N MET A 7 33.42 21.65 -3.91
CA MET A 7 32.52 21.58 -5.04
C MET A 7 33.40 21.52 -6.27
N ASN A 8 33.10 20.59 -7.19
CA ASN A 8 33.76 20.58 -8.50
C ASN A 8 33.76 21.99 -9.05
N ILE A 9 34.95 22.59 -9.17
CA ILE A 9 35.13 23.88 -9.78
C ILE A 9 34.83 23.67 -11.25
N PHE A 10 33.69 24.19 -11.71
CA PHE A 10 33.37 24.21 -13.12
C PHE A 10 34.24 25.30 -13.75
N GLU A 11 35.46 24.95 -14.18
CA GLU A 11 36.48 25.86 -14.70
C GLU A 11 36.02 26.71 -15.89
N ASN A 12 34.90 26.31 -16.53
CA ASN A 12 34.33 26.96 -17.70
C ASN A 12 33.10 27.86 -17.38
N LEU A 13 32.71 28.03 -16.11
CA LEU A 13 31.61 28.91 -15.73
C LEU A 13 32.10 30.35 -15.59
N THR A 14 31.82 31.15 -16.60
CA THR A 14 32.03 32.60 -16.53
C THR A 14 30.95 33.27 -15.67
N PRO A 15 31.20 34.47 -15.09
CA PRO A 15 30.17 35.23 -14.39
C PRO A 15 28.89 35.44 -15.22
N ALA A 16 29.02 35.58 -16.53
CA ALA A 16 27.88 35.69 -17.45
C ALA A 16 27.01 34.39 -17.44
N ASN A 17 27.65 33.22 -17.52
CA ASN A 17 26.93 31.94 -17.43
C ASN A 17 26.20 31.77 -16.11
N VAL A 18 26.72 32.27 -15.00
CA VAL A 18 26.06 32.24 -13.70
C VAL A 18 24.82 33.12 -13.69
N LEU A 19 24.90 34.32 -14.29
CA LEU A 19 23.76 35.22 -14.44
C LEU A 19 22.68 34.62 -15.34
N ASP A 20 23.04 33.98 -16.43
CA ASP A 20 22.10 33.28 -17.33
C ASP A 20 21.38 32.12 -16.61
N ILE A 21 22.10 31.38 -15.77
CA ILE A 21 21.48 30.30 -14.95
C ILE A 21 20.52 30.90 -13.94
N ILE A 22 20.86 31.98 -13.27
CA ILE A 22 20.03 32.67 -12.31
C ILE A 22 18.74 33.22 -13.00
N GLU A 23 18.90 33.80 -14.18
CA GLU A 23 17.77 34.31 -14.98
C GLU A 23 16.87 33.16 -15.47
N TYR A 24 17.46 32.07 -15.94
CA TYR A 24 16.71 30.86 -16.30
C TYR A 24 15.92 30.29 -15.11
N ILE A 25 16.50 30.24 -13.91
CA ILE A 25 15.79 29.76 -12.71
C ILE A 25 14.62 30.71 -12.35
N LYS A 26 14.79 32.02 -12.56
CA LYS A 26 13.73 33.00 -12.28
C LYS A 26 12.61 33.01 -13.32
N THR A 27 12.94 32.72 -14.57
CA THR A 27 12.03 32.79 -15.72
C THR A 27 11.48 31.44 -16.15
N ALA A 28 12.08 30.33 -15.66
CA ALA A 28 11.60 29.00 -15.97
C ALA A 28 10.13 28.88 -15.55
N PRO A 29 9.22 28.48 -16.47
CA PRO A 29 7.84 28.26 -16.12
C PRO A 29 7.80 27.22 -14.99
N ALA A 30 7.02 27.53 -13.94
CA ALA A 30 6.79 26.57 -12.87
C ALA A 30 6.44 25.19 -13.50
N PRO A 31 7.07 24.09 -13.04
CA PRO A 31 6.82 22.79 -13.60
C PRO A 31 5.31 22.60 -13.64
N ALA A 32 4.77 22.31 -14.83
CA ALA A 32 3.35 22.10 -15.02
C ALA A 32 2.88 21.16 -13.90
N LYS A 33 1.93 21.65 -13.10
CA LYS A 33 1.31 20.81 -12.07
C LYS A 33 0.76 19.60 -12.81
N VAL A 34 1.49 18.50 -12.75
CA VAL A 34 0.98 17.20 -13.16
C VAL A 34 -0.29 17.06 -12.35
N ALA A 35 -1.43 17.02 -13.04
CA ALA A 35 -2.69 16.75 -12.40
C ALA A 35 -2.49 15.41 -11.69
N THR A 36 -2.23 15.48 -10.40
CA THR A 36 -2.30 14.34 -9.52
C THR A 36 -3.75 13.89 -9.63
N VAL A 37 -3.98 12.83 -10.38
CA VAL A 37 -5.15 12.01 -10.16
C VAL A 37 -4.93 11.46 -8.74
N VAL A 38 -5.36 12.26 -7.77
CA VAL A 38 -5.62 11.78 -6.43
C VAL A 38 -6.77 10.80 -6.66
N VAL A 39 -6.43 9.54 -6.84
CA VAL A 39 -7.37 8.49 -6.49
C VAL A 39 -7.51 8.67 -5.00
N ASP A 40 -8.55 9.37 -4.60
CA ASP A 40 -9.08 9.36 -3.25
C ASP A 40 -9.51 7.92 -2.97
N ASN A 41 -8.51 7.08 -2.72
CA ASN A 41 -8.70 5.94 -1.86
C ASN A 41 -8.85 6.56 -0.47
N ALA A 42 -10.04 7.15 -0.23
CA ALA A 42 -10.51 7.33 1.11
C ALA A 42 -10.13 6.06 1.85
N ASP A 43 -9.39 6.22 2.91
CA ASP A 43 -9.08 5.14 3.86
C ASP A 43 -10.41 4.45 4.25
N LYS A 44 -10.92 3.59 3.38
CA LYS A 44 -11.72 2.47 3.82
C LYS A 44 -10.71 1.60 4.57
N LYS A 45 -10.54 1.94 5.83
CA LYS A 45 -10.13 1.00 6.84
C LYS A 45 -11.11 -0.14 6.64
N ASP A 46 -10.69 -1.21 5.99
CA ASP A 46 -11.42 -2.46 5.97
C ASP A 46 -11.45 -2.94 7.42
N ASP A 47 -12.37 -2.32 8.16
CA ASP A 47 -12.57 -2.62 9.57
C ASP A 47 -13.41 -3.89 9.62
N ASN A 48 -12.72 -5.02 9.37
CA ASN A 48 -13.29 -6.36 9.54
C ASN A 48 -13.69 -6.62 10.99
N THR A 49 -13.40 -5.69 11.91
CA THR A 49 -13.81 -5.72 13.33
C THR A 49 -15.31 -5.87 13.43
N THR A 50 -16.08 -5.16 12.59
CA THR A 50 -17.54 -5.27 12.54
C THR A 50 -17.98 -6.67 12.13
N LEU A 51 -17.30 -7.28 11.15
CA LEU A 51 -17.59 -8.65 10.73
C LEU A 51 -17.27 -9.67 11.81
N TYR A 52 -16.13 -9.54 12.50
CA TYR A 52 -15.77 -10.41 13.61
C TYR A 52 -16.74 -10.30 14.78
N ILE A 53 -17.15 -9.07 15.13
CA ILE A 53 -18.18 -8.84 16.15
C ILE A 53 -19.50 -9.48 15.75
N LEU A 54 -19.92 -9.34 14.49
CA LEU A 54 -21.16 -9.95 13.99
C LEU A 54 -21.11 -11.48 14.06
N VAL A 55 -20.02 -12.09 13.63
CA VAL A 55 -19.81 -13.55 13.69
C VAL A 55 -19.82 -14.04 15.13
N LEU A 56 -19.15 -13.33 16.04
CA LEU A 56 -19.14 -13.64 17.46
C LEU A 56 -20.54 -13.55 18.08
N LEU A 57 -21.31 -12.50 17.77
CA LEU A 57 -22.66 -12.32 18.24
C LEU A 57 -23.60 -13.45 17.73
N VAL A 58 -23.47 -13.84 16.46
CA VAL A 58 -24.23 -14.96 15.89
C VAL A 58 -23.88 -16.27 16.59
N ALA A 59 -22.60 -16.52 16.87
CA ALA A 59 -22.16 -17.71 17.59
C ALA A 59 -22.70 -17.74 19.03
N ILE A 60 -22.62 -16.63 19.76
CA ILE A 60 -23.18 -16.50 21.12
C ILE A 60 -24.69 -16.73 21.08
N PHE A 61 -25.40 -16.13 20.12
CA PHE A 61 -26.86 -16.31 19.99
C PHE A 61 -27.24 -17.76 19.72
N ALA A 62 -26.47 -18.44 18.85
CA ALA A 62 -26.68 -19.87 18.58
C ALA A 62 -26.49 -20.72 19.85
N VAL A 63 -25.47 -20.47 20.65
CA VAL A 63 -25.22 -21.16 21.91
C VAL A 63 -26.35 -20.90 22.89
N VAL A 64 -26.81 -19.66 23.02
CA VAL A 64 -27.92 -19.29 23.90
C VAL A 64 -29.21 -20.05 23.48
N LEU A 65 -29.51 -20.10 22.18
CA LEU A 65 -30.68 -20.87 21.69
C LEU A 65 -30.56 -22.37 22.00
N LEU A 66 -29.37 -22.96 21.87
CA LEU A 66 -29.15 -24.37 22.22
C LEU A 66 -29.33 -24.61 23.69
N VAL A 67 -28.85 -23.74 24.57
CA VAL A 67 -29.04 -23.83 26.02
C VAL A 67 -30.52 -23.70 26.38
N LEU A 68 -31.23 -22.72 25.82
CA LEU A 68 -32.64 -22.52 26.05
C LEU A 68 -33.47 -23.75 25.58
N ALA A 69 -33.14 -24.33 24.42
CA ALA A 69 -33.79 -25.55 23.94
C ALA A 69 -33.55 -26.76 24.89
N ARG A 70 -32.32 -26.87 25.43
CA ARG A 70 -31.99 -27.90 26.45
C ARG A 70 -32.78 -27.69 27.72
N VAL A 71 -32.81 -26.44 28.24
CA VAL A 71 -33.58 -26.09 29.43
C VAL A 71 -35.07 -26.36 29.24
N GLN A 72 -35.65 -25.94 28.10
CA GLN A 72 -37.06 -26.23 27.80
C GLN A 72 -37.37 -27.73 27.77
N ASN A 73 -36.48 -28.53 27.15
CA ASN A 73 -36.67 -29.97 27.09
C ASN A 73 -36.59 -30.63 28.48
N THR A 74 -35.67 -30.13 29.34
CA THR A 74 -35.56 -30.60 30.72
C THR A 74 -36.77 -30.21 31.54
N LEU A 75 -37.25 -28.96 31.42
CA LEU A 75 -38.47 -28.50 32.10
C LEU A 75 -39.71 -29.28 31.65
N LYS A 76 -39.82 -29.58 30.34
CA LYS A 76 -40.92 -30.42 29.86
C LYS A 76 -40.91 -31.82 30.44
N ARG A 77 -39.74 -32.46 30.61
CA ARG A 77 -39.61 -33.77 31.25
C ARG A 77 -40.02 -33.73 32.73
N VAL A 78 -39.53 -32.72 33.46
CA VAL A 78 -39.85 -32.53 34.88
C VAL A 78 -41.34 -32.22 35.06
N ALA A 79 -41.93 -31.40 34.18
CA ALA A 79 -43.36 -31.08 34.22
C ALA A 79 -44.25 -32.30 33.91
N ALA A 80 -43.86 -33.12 32.93
CA ALA A 80 -44.58 -34.37 32.60
C ALA A 80 -44.51 -35.39 33.75
N GLU A 81 -43.40 -35.40 34.50
CA GLU A 81 -43.22 -36.32 35.61
C GLU A 81 -43.99 -35.88 36.88
N LYS A 82 -44.04 -34.58 37.16
CA LYS A 82 -44.66 -34.03 38.39
C LYS A 82 -46.15 -33.70 38.22
N PHE A 83 -46.63 -33.34 37.01
CA PHE A 83 -47.96 -32.85 36.74
C PHE A 83 -48.52 -33.49 35.45
N PRO A 84 -48.79 -34.81 35.42
CA PRO A 84 -49.14 -35.50 34.19
C PRO A 84 -50.52 -35.04 33.61
N GLU A 85 -51.49 -34.74 34.44
CA GLU A 85 -52.80 -34.30 33.98
C GLU A 85 -52.81 -32.90 33.36
N ASP A 86 -52.11 -31.95 33.94
CA ASP A 86 -51.98 -30.59 33.43
C ASP A 86 -51.09 -30.54 32.16
N PHE A 87 -50.16 -31.50 32.05
CA PHE A 87 -49.24 -31.56 30.93
C PHE A 87 -49.91 -31.98 29.61
N GLU A 88 -50.86 -32.87 29.64
CA GLU A 88 -51.63 -33.28 28.45
C GLU A 88 -52.56 -32.17 27.95
N HIS A 89 -53.22 -31.41 28.83
CA HIS A 89 -54.10 -30.29 28.47
C HIS A 89 -53.36 -29.10 27.84
N HIS A 90 -52.14 -28.84 28.27
CA HIS A 90 -51.34 -27.67 27.79
C HIS A 90 -50.45 -27.94 26.56
N ASN A 91 -50.20 -29.21 26.21
CA ASN A 91 -49.40 -29.62 25.08
C ASN A 91 -50.15 -30.01 23.83
N ALA A 92 -51.39 -29.50 23.63
CA ALA A 92 -52.02 -29.55 22.31
C ALA A 92 -51.02 -29.02 21.27
N PRO A 93 -50.85 -29.65 20.07
CA PRO A 93 -49.81 -29.30 19.10
C PRO A 93 -49.98 -27.86 18.63
N LYS A 94 -49.32 -26.94 19.34
CA LYS A 94 -49.20 -25.55 18.92
C LYS A 94 -48.25 -25.54 17.73
N LYS A 95 -48.64 -24.89 16.62
CA LYS A 95 -47.76 -24.69 15.47
C LYS A 95 -46.42 -24.16 15.94
N GLY A 96 -45.36 -24.85 15.58
CA GLY A 96 -44.00 -24.46 15.93
C GLY A 96 -43.63 -23.07 15.39
N PHE A 97 -42.68 -22.40 16.03
CA PHE A 97 -42.23 -21.08 15.62
C PHE A 97 -41.92 -21.02 14.11
N PHE A 98 -41.22 -22.02 13.58
CA PHE A 98 -40.89 -22.12 12.16
C PHE A 98 -42.10 -22.38 11.25
N GLU A 99 -43.11 -23.08 11.74
CA GLU A 99 -44.37 -23.31 11.01
C GLU A 99 -45.19 -22.02 10.88
N LYS A 100 -45.00 -21.06 11.78
CA LYS A 100 -45.62 -19.73 11.72
C LYS A 100 -44.90 -18.77 10.76
N ILE A 101 -43.59 -18.89 10.61
CA ILE A 101 -42.75 -17.94 9.85
C ILE A 101 -42.50 -18.44 8.43
N LEU A 102 -42.30 -19.74 8.24
CA LEU A 102 -42.00 -20.32 6.94
C LEU A 102 -43.24 -20.92 6.28
N PRO A 103 -43.65 -20.42 5.10
CA PRO A 103 -44.86 -20.90 4.43
C PRO A 103 -44.69 -22.33 3.88
N GLY A 104 -45.79 -23.11 3.92
CA GLY A 104 -45.89 -24.40 3.26
C GLY A 104 -45.06 -25.53 3.87
N LYS A 105 -44.41 -26.32 3.02
CA LYS A 105 -43.68 -27.54 3.43
C LYS A 105 -42.45 -27.25 4.31
N TRP A 106 -41.87 -26.05 4.20
CA TRP A 106 -40.65 -25.64 4.94
C TRP A 106 -40.91 -25.48 6.44
N GLY A 107 -42.09 -24.94 6.82
CA GLY A 107 -42.48 -24.82 8.25
C GLY A 107 -42.70 -26.14 8.97
N LYS A 108 -42.93 -27.23 8.20
CA LYS A 108 -43.10 -28.57 8.72
C LYS A 108 -41.86 -29.42 8.76
N MET A 109 -40.72 -28.86 8.31
CA MET A 109 -39.46 -29.57 8.38
C MET A 109 -38.99 -29.76 9.83
N ASN A 110 -38.33 -30.89 10.05
CA ASN A 110 -37.75 -31.19 11.35
C ASN A 110 -36.80 -30.04 11.79
N PRO A 111 -36.98 -29.45 12.98
CA PRO A 111 -36.16 -28.34 13.44
C PRO A 111 -34.67 -28.68 13.47
N VAL A 112 -34.31 -29.93 13.63
CA VAL A 112 -32.90 -30.39 13.54
C VAL A 112 -32.34 -30.17 12.14
N VAL A 113 -33.14 -30.54 11.11
CA VAL A 113 -32.70 -30.36 9.70
C VAL A 113 -32.57 -28.87 9.36
N LEU A 114 -33.50 -28.02 9.80
CA LEU A 114 -33.44 -26.57 9.64
C LEU A 114 -32.21 -25.99 10.31
N THR A 115 -31.88 -26.42 11.53
CA THR A 115 -30.69 -25.96 12.26
C THR A 115 -29.41 -26.38 11.54
N LEU A 116 -29.33 -27.66 11.11
CA LEU A 116 -28.15 -28.14 10.36
C LEU A 116 -27.99 -27.40 9.04
N PHE A 117 -29.06 -27.09 8.33
CA PHE A 117 -29.02 -26.32 7.10
C PHE A 117 -28.56 -24.87 7.35
N SER A 118 -29.03 -24.23 8.42
CA SER A 118 -28.61 -22.91 8.81
C SER A 118 -27.11 -22.88 9.18
N VAL A 119 -26.63 -23.87 9.95
CA VAL A 119 -25.24 -24.03 10.30
C VAL A 119 -24.39 -24.27 9.06
N ALA A 120 -24.85 -25.07 8.11
CA ALA A 120 -24.13 -25.30 6.84
C ALA A 120 -24.03 -24.03 6.00
N ILE A 121 -25.08 -23.21 5.93
CA ILE A 121 -25.06 -21.93 5.22
C ILE A 121 -24.08 -20.97 5.91
N VAL A 122 -24.22 -20.76 7.21
CA VAL A 122 -23.34 -19.84 7.97
C VAL A 122 -21.88 -20.32 7.93
N GLY A 123 -21.68 -21.63 8.12
CA GLY A 123 -20.36 -22.26 8.03
C GLY A 123 -19.75 -22.12 6.62
N GLY A 124 -20.57 -22.30 5.58
CA GLY A 124 -20.15 -22.10 4.19
C GLY A 124 -19.73 -20.66 3.90
N PHE A 125 -20.50 -19.67 4.37
CA PHE A 125 -20.11 -18.26 4.28
C PHE A 125 -18.84 -17.95 5.08
N ALA A 126 -18.74 -18.45 6.30
CA ALA A 126 -17.56 -18.24 7.13
C ALA A 126 -16.31 -18.89 6.48
N ALA A 127 -16.45 -20.08 5.91
CA ALA A 127 -15.37 -20.75 5.18
C ALA A 127 -14.97 -19.97 3.92
N TYR A 128 -15.94 -19.47 3.15
CA TYR A 128 -15.67 -18.66 1.96
C TYR A 128 -14.93 -17.37 2.29
N TYR A 129 -15.39 -16.61 3.28
CA TYR A 129 -14.71 -15.38 3.71
C TYR A 129 -13.38 -15.68 4.40
N GLY A 130 -13.31 -16.73 5.22
CA GLY A 130 -12.05 -17.15 5.86
C GLY A 130 -11.00 -17.59 4.84
N TYR A 131 -11.41 -18.35 3.82
CA TYR A 131 -10.55 -18.71 2.70
C TYR A 131 -10.12 -17.48 1.91
N GLY A 132 -11.05 -16.58 1.57
CA GLY A 132 -10.74 -15.30 0.91
C GLY A 132 -9.71 -14.51 1.71
N PHE A 133 -9.92 -14.34 3.02
CA PHE A 133 -8.97 -13.67 3.89
C PHE A 133 -7.60 -14.37 3.91
N ALA A 134 -7.58 -15.70 4.02
CA ALA A 134 -6.34 -16.46 4.06
C ALA A 134 -5.48 -16.27 2.79
N ILE A 135 -6.11 -16.23 1.60
CA ILE A 135 -5.37 -16.08 0.33
C ILE A 135 -5.05 -14.64 -0.04
N THR A 136 -5.76 -13.64 0.51
CA THR A 136 -5.58 -12.23 0.13
C THR A 136 -4.86 -11.39 1.17
N GLU A 137 -4.93 -11.77 2.45
CA GLU A 137 -4.39 -10.97 3.55
C GLU A 137 -3.26 -11.67 4.32
N VAL A 138 -3.27 -13.01 4.39
CA VAL A 138 -2.20 -13.76 5.06
C VAL A 138 -0.94 -13.76 4.20
N GLY A 139 0.19 -13.35 4.78
CA GLY A 139 1.46 -13.19 4.06
C GLY A 139 1.60 -11.88 3.30
N VAL A 140 0.56 -11.06 3.28
CA VAL A 140 0.62 -9.69 2.75
C VAL A 140 1.21 -8.78 3.82
N GLN A 141 2.30 -8.12 3.48
CA GLN A 141 3.04 -7.30 4.44
C GLN A 141 2.50 -5.86 4.56
N LYS A 142 1.22 -5.66 4.27
CA LYS A 142 0.57 -4.35 4.41
C LYS A 142 0.66 -3.88 5.87
N GLY A 143 1.11 -2.65 6.08
CA GLY A 143 1.35 -2.10 7.41
C GLY A 143 2.67 -2.54 8.06
N TYR A 144 3.48 -3.34 7.38
CA TYR A 144 4.79 -3.73 7.90
C TYR A 144 5.71 -2.52 8.06
N ALA A 145 6.12 -2.23 9.29
CA ALA A 145 6.92 -1.08 9.67
C ALA A 145 8.03 -1.53 10.64
N PRO A 146 9.10 -2.16 10.15
CA PRO A 146 10.16 -2.68 10.99
C PRO A 146 10.99 -1.54 11.60
N LYS A 147 11.56 -1.82 12.78
CA LYS A 147 12.56 -0.93 13.37
C LYS A 147 13.82 -0.93 12.52
N GLN A 148 14.25 0.25 12.11
CA GLN A 148 15.46 0.45 11.31
C GLN A 148 16.70 0.68 12.22
N PRO A 149 17.91 0.39 11.73
CA PRO A 149 19.15 0.66 12.47
C PRO A 149 19.31 2.14 12.84
N ILE A 150 18.90 3.03 11.94
CA ILE A 150 18.80 4.48 12.15
C ILE A 150 17.35 4.88 12.05
N ALA A 151 16.85 5.64 13.02
CA ALA A 151 15.51 6.20 13.02
C ALA A 151 15.43 7.39 12.04
N PHE A 152 15.37 7.08 10.74
CA PHE A 152 15.24 8.08 9.69
C PHE A 152 13.79 8.47 9.47
N SER A 153 13.47 9.76 9.58
CA SER A 153 12.13 10.29 9.36
C SER A 153 11.97 10.85 7.94
N HIS A 154 11.15 10.19 7.12
CA HIS A 154 10.76 10.75 5.83
C HIS A 154 9.84 11.96 6.00
N LYS A 155 9.02 12.00 7.05
CA LYS A 155 8.19 13.15 7.39
C LYS A 155 9.03 14.41 7.56
N LEU A 156 10.13 14.34 8.31
CA LEU A 156 11.01 15.47 8.49
C LEU A 156 11.67 15.87 7.16
N HIS A 157 12.32 14.93 6.45
CA HIS A 157 13.13 15.25 5.27
C HIS A 157 12.28 15.60 4.04
N ALA A 158 11.36 14.74 3.65
CA ALA A 158 10.52 14.94 2.46
C ALA A 158 9.26 15.75 2.76
N GLY A 159 8.71 15.65 3.96
CA GLY A 159 7.51 16.38 4.38
C GLY A 159 7.80 17.82 4.77
N ASP A 160 8.53 18.02 5.84
CA ASP A 160 8.73 19.36 6.42
C ASP A 160 9.79 20.16 5.65
N LEU A 161 10.93 19.54 5.35
CA LEU A 161 12.05 20.17 4.61
C LEU A 161 11.85 20.17 3.08
N LYS A 162 10.83 19.48 2.56
CA LYS A 162 10.49 19.41 1.13
C LYS A 162 11.63 18.90 0.22
N LEU A 163 12.49 18.03 0.75
CA LEU A 163 13.52 17.40 -0.07
C LEU A 163 12.86 16.46 -1.09
N ASP A 164 13.27 16.57 -2.36
CA ASP A 164 12.75 15.69 -3.41
C ASP A 164 13.18 14.24 -3.18
N CYS A 165 12.28 13.29 -3.45
CA CYS A 165 12.56 11.86 -3.30
C CYS A 165 13.79 11.41 -4.10
N LYS A 166 13.96 11.97 -5.30
CA LYS A 166 15.04 11.64 -6.22
C LYS A 166 16.41 12.16 -5.78
N TYR A 167 16.44 13.14 -4.86
CA TYR A 167 17.71 13.57 -4.29
C TYR A 167 18.42 12.42 -3.56
N CYS A 168 17.66 11.63 -2.82
CA CYS A 168 18.17 10.47 -2.09
C CYS A 168 18.05 9.17 -2.90
N HIS A 169 16.93 8.96 -3.59
CA HIS A 169 16.67 7.80 -4.44
C HIS A 169 17.03 8.10 -5.91
N SER A 170 18.27 8.49 -6.16
CA SER A 170 18.71 9.04 -7.44
C SER A 170 18.63 8.07 -8.62
N THR A 171 18.63 6.77 -8.38
CA THR A 171 18.57 5.75 -9.45
C THR A 171 17.17 5.35 -9.89
N VAL A 172 16.13 5.92 -9.25
CA VAL A 172 14.73 5.50 -9.46
C VAL A 172 14.23 5.66 -10.90
N GLU A 173 14.78 6.62 -11.64
CA GLU A 173 14.40 6.86 -13.03
C GLU A 173 15.29 6.11 -14.04
N GLU A 174 16.42 5.56 -13.61
CA GLU A 174 17.41 4.96 -14.51
C GLU A 174 17.56 3.44 -14.27
N SER A 175 17.16 2.94 -13.10
CA SER A 175 17.41 1.57 -12.68
C SER A 175 16.13 0.81 -12.34
N LYS A 176 16.25 -0.53 -12.33
CA LYS A 176 15.26 -1.44 -11.74
C LYS A 176 14.99 -1.10 -10.27
N GLN A 177 16.03 -0.75 -9.53
CA GLN A 177 15.97 -0.45 -8.10
C GLN A 177 15.99 1.06 -7.87
N ALA A 178 15.15 1.54 -6.94
CA ALA A 178 15.19 2.94 -6.51
C ALA A 178 16.43 3.27 -5.67
N SER A 179 17.12 2.27 -5.21
CA SER A 179 18.25 2.27 -4.28
C SER A 179 17.93 2.90 -2.90
N ILE A 180 18.69 2.47 -1.91
CA ILE A 180 18.86 3.19 -0.66
C ILE A 180 20.07 4.08 -0.83
N PRO A 181 20.00 5.38 -0.49
CA PRO A 181 21.11 6.29 -0.68
C PRO A 181 22.34 5.83 0.11
N ALA A 182 23.51 6.00 -0.49
CA ALA A 182 24.77 5.79 0.23
C ALA A 182 24.90 6.82 1.36
N LEU A 183 25.61 6.47 2.44
CA LEU A 183 25.72 7.32 3.62
C LEU A 183 26.36 8.69 3.35
N ASN A 184 27.21 8.81 2.34
CA ASN A 184 27.77 10.08 1.92
C ASN A 184 26.70 11.07 1.45
N THR A 185 25.57 10.61 0.94
CA THR A 185 24.43 11.49 0.63
C THR A 185 23.90 12.18 1.89
N CYS A 186 23.82 11.45 3.01
CA CYS A 186 23.46 12.03 4.31
C CYS A 186 24.45 13.10 4.74
N MET A 187 25.74 12.87 4.47
CA MET A 187 26.82 13.75 4.86
C MET A 187 26.87 15.06 4.06
N ASN A 188 26.14 15.18 2.95
CA ASN A 188 26.01 16.46 2.25
C ASN A 188 25.43 17.56 3.16
N CYS A 189 24.55 17.18 4.09
CA CYS A 189 23.96 18.09 5.07
C CYS A 189 24.51 17.84 6.49
N HIS A 190 24.63 16.57 6.90
CA HIS A 190 24.93 16.21 8.29
C HIS A 190 26.39 16.40 8.71
N LYS A 191 27.27 16.83 7.83
CA LYS A 191 28.56 17.39 8.24
C LYS A 191 28.41 18.70 9.05
N GLY A 192 27.40 19.52 8.66
CA GLY A 192 27.11 20.80 9.32
C GLY A 192 25.86 20.77 10.21
N VAL A 193 24.86 19.97 9.83
CA VAL A 193 23.60 19.87 10.56
C VAL A 193 23.65 18.68 11.50
N GLN A 194 23.94 18.93 12.77
CA GLN A 194 24.17 17.90 13.80
C GLN A 194 23.06 17.82 14.84
N LEU A 195 22.05 18.73 14.76
CA LEU A 195 20.91 18.84 15.68
C LEU A 195 21.32 19.02 17.17
N THR A 196 22.42 19.69 17.41
CA THR A 196 22.96 19.91 18.77
C THR A 196 21.99 20.66 19.68
N ASP A 197 21.22 21.61 19.13
CA ASP A 197 20.23 22.39 19.90
C ASP A 197 19.14 21.49 20.51
N LYS A 198 18.77 20.41 19.84
CA LYS A 198 17.79 19.45 20.34
C LYS A 198 18.35 18.52 21.41
N TYR A 199 19.66 18.35 21.46
CA TYR A 199 20.34 17.37 22.31
C TYR A 199 21.34 18.00 23.27
N ASN A 200 21.01 19.19 23.83
CA ASN A 200 21.79 19.88 24.87
C ASN A 200 23.27 20.10 24.49
N GLY A 201 23.53 20.45 23.25
CA GLY A 201 24.87 20.67 22.72
C GLY A 201 25.56 19.40 22.18
N GLU A 202 24.99 18.23 22.39
CA GLU A 202 25.52 16.99 21.82
C GLU A 202 24.97 16.69 20.41
N ILE A 203 25.78 16.01 19.61
CA ILE A 203 25.33 15.51 18.29
C ILE A 203 24.20 14.50 18.50
N SER A 204 23.14 14.59 17.66
CA SER A 204 22.01 13.64 17.67
C SER A 204 22.49 12.19 17.70
N PRO A 205 21.92 11.32 18.56
CA PRO A 205 22.27 9.90 18.63
C PRO A 205 22.14 9.18 17.29
N GLU A 206 21.17 9.57 16.45
CA GLU A 206 20.96 8.95 15.14
C GLU A 206 22.03 9.39 14.13
N ILE A 207 22.50 10.65 14.20
CA ILE A 207 23.61 11.16 13.40
C ILE A 207 24.94 10.52 13.85
N LYS A 208 25.13 10.32 15.15
CA LYS A 208 26.31 9.60 15.67
C LYS A 208 26.41 8.18 15.07
N LYS A 209 25.28 7.51 14.78
CA LYS A 209 25.32 6.21 14.09
C LYS A 209 25.81 6.31 12.64
N ILE A 210 25.45 7.38 11.93
CA ILE A 210 25.97 7.64 10.57
C ILE A 210 27.48 7.86 10.63
N TYR A 211 27.96 8.68 11.57
CA TYR A 211 29.38 8.94 11.77
C TYR A 211 30.15 7.66 12.11
N ALA A 212 29.63 6.87 13.04
CA ALA A 212 30.24 5.59 13.39
C ALA A 212 30.30 4.60 12.20
N ALA A 213 29.26 4.60 11.36
CA ALA A 213 29.23 3.74 10.17
C ALA A 213 30.20 4.21 9.07
N LEU A 214 30.47 5.51 8.98
CA LEU A 214 31.41 6.08 8.03
C LEU A 214 32.84 6.18 8.58
N ASP A 215 33.05 5.80 9.83
CA ASP A 215 34.31 6.06 10.54
C ASP A 215 34.66 7.56 10.48
N TYR A 216 33.63 8.42 10.70
CA TYR A 216 33.77 9.88 10.54
C TYR A 216 33.98 10.56 11.89
N ASN A 217 35.04 11.36 11.99
CA ASN A 217 35.32 12.21 13.13
C ASN A 217 34.97 13.66 12.81
N PRO A 218 33.92 14.26 13.39
CA PRO A 218 33.57 15.65 13.12
C PRO A 218 34.59 16.66 13.60
N GLU A 219 35.42 16.30 14.59
CA GLU A 219 36.51 17.16 15.14
C GLU A 219 37.82 16.98 14.41
N GLY A 220 37.89 16.04 13.43
CA GLY A 220 39.08 15.80 12.63
C GLY A 220 39.42 16.98 11.73
N LYS A 221 40.71 17.10 11.38
CA LYS A 221 41.16 18.13 10.42
C LYS A 221 40.47 17.94 9.06
N ALA A 222 40.22 19.05 8.37
CA ALA A 222 39.66 19.03 7.03
C ALA A 222 40.48 18.12 6.10
N GLY A 223 39.79 17.12 5.48
CA GLY A 223 40.44 16.11 4.63
C GLY A 223 40.85 14.82 5.37
N GLU A 224 40.96 14.83 6.69
CA GLU A 224 41.32 13.66 7.52
C GLU A 224 40.15 13.15 8.37
N GLN A 225 38.94 13.61 8.08
CA GLN A 225 37.77 13.31 8.89
C GLN A 225 37.20 11.89 8.71
N TYR A 226 37.55 11.19 7.62
CA TYR A 226 37.12 9.84 7.33
C TYR A 226 38.22 8.82 7.64
N GLY A 227 37.92 7.89 8.51
CA GLY A 227 38.82 6.80 8.83
C GLY A 227 38.81 5.65 7.80
N PRO A 228 39.69 4.69 7.95
CA PRO A 228 39.85 3.59 6.99
C PRO A 228 38.84 2.44 7.10
N ASN A 229 37.99 2.42 8.10
CA ASN A 229 37.15 1.27 8.44
C ASN A 229 35.63 1.57 8.36
N PRO A 230 35.09 2.09 7.24
CA PRO A 230 33.66 2.32 7.12
C PRO A 230 32.90 0.99 7.13
N LYS A 231 31.72 0.99 7.75
CA LYS A 231 30.83 -0.18 7.87
C LYS A 231 29.50 0.12 7.23
N PRO A 232 28.96 -0.78 6.40
CA PRO A 232 27.64 -0.59 5.80
C PRO A 232 26.53 -0.67 6.84
N ILE A 233 25.51 0.18 6.70
CA ILE A 233 24.28 0.06 7.48
C ILE A 233 23.39 -0.99 6.83
N ARG A 234 22.95 -1.97 7.60
CA ARG A 234 22.05 -3.03 7.15
C ARG A 234 20.61 -2.59 7.38
N TRP A 235 20.05 -1.87 6.41
CA TRP A 235 18.66 -1.48 6.42
C TRP A 235 17.74 -2.69 6.28
N VAL A 236 16.63 -2.68 7.02
CA VAL A 236 15.60 -3.71 6.89
C VAL A 236 14.71 -3.35 5.70
N ARG A 237 14.61 -4.26 4.74
CA ARG A 237 13.79 -4.07 3.55
C ARG A 237 12.31 -4.10 3.92
N ILE A 238 11.55 -3.08 3.51
CA ILE A 238 10.12 -2.94 3.81
C ILE A 238 9.28 -3.49 2.65
N HIS A 239 9.52 -2.96 1.45
CA HIS A 239 8.81 -3.38 0.24
C HIS A 239 9.54 -4.56 -0.38
N ASN A 240 8.92 -5.72 -0.34
CA ASN A 240 9.53 -6.97 -0.80
C ASN A 240 8.61 -7.65 -1.81
N LEU A 241 9.14 -7.93 -3.00
CA LEU A 241 8.50 -8.81 -3.96
C LEU A 241 9.20 -10.17 -3.93
N PRO A 242 8.49 -11.28 -4.19
CA PRO A 242 9.12 -12.59 -4.35
C PRO A 242 10.07 -12.59 -5.55
N ASP A 243 11.08 -13.45 -5.53
CA ASP A 243 12.15 -13.44 -6.52
C ASP A 243 11.66 -13.70 -7.96
N HIS A 244 10.56 -14.42 -8.12
CA HIS A 244 9.93 -14.69 -9.41
C HIS A 244 9.15 -13.49 -9.97
N ALA A 245 9.01 -12.39 -9.24
CA ALA A 245 8.30 -11.21 -9.69
C ALA A 245 9.28 -10.11 -10.13
N TYR A 246 9.21 -9.73 -11.40
CA TYR A 246 9.99 -8.64 -11.95
C TYR A 246 9.26 -7.31 -11.80
N PHE A 247 9.93 -6.33 -11.22
CA PHE A 247 9.46 -4.95 -11.17
C PHE A 247 10.60 -3.99 -11.49
N ASN A 248 10.33 -2.96 -12.29
CA ASN A 248 11.32 -1.97 -12.67
C ASN A 248 10.81 -0.55 -12.40
N HIS A 249 11.48 0.15 -11.49
CA HIS A 249 11.10 1.52 -11.12
C HIS A 249 11.20 2.47 -12.29
N SER A 250 12.25 2.42 -13.11
CA SER A 250 12.42 3.37 -14.21
C SER A 250 11.28 3.29 -15.23
N GLN A 251 10.75 2.11 -15.51
CA GLN A 251 9.59 1.94 -16.39
C GLN A 251 8.33 2.56 -15.81
N HIS A 252 8.12 2.49 -14.50
CA HIS A 252 6.94 3.04 -13.85
C HIS A 252 7.06 4.54 -13.59
N VAL A 253 8.20 5.02 -13.13
CA VAL A 253 8.40 6.41 -12.74
C VAL A 253 8.75 7.28 -13.96
N LYS A 254 9.76 6.91 -14.75
CA LYS A 254 10.21 7.72 -15.89
C LYS A 254 9.28 7.57 -17.10
N VAL A 255 8.97 6.34 -17.48
CA VAL A 255 8.15 6.06 -18.66
C VAL A 255 6.66 6.17 -18.35
N GLY A 256 6.21 5.52 -17.27
CA GLY A 256 4.81 5.49 -16.87
C GLY A 256 4.33 6.75 -16.14
N LYS A 257 5.25 7.68 -15.79
CA LYS A 257 4.98 8.93 -15.07
C LYS A 257 4.18 8.73 -13.76
N GLN A 258 4.36 7.57 -13.12
CA GLN A 258 3.73 7.31 -11.84
C GLN A 258 4.46 8.04 -10.72
N THR A 259 3.69 8.62 -9.79
CA THR A 259 4.26 9.27 -8.60
C THR A 259 4.65 8.21 -7.56
N CYS A 260 5.61 8.55 -6.70
CA CYS A 260 6.06 7.67 -5.62
C CYS A 260 4.90 7.26 -4.71
N GLN A 261 4.01 8.21 -4.42
CA GLN A 261 2.86 8.03 -3.54
C GLN A 261 1.83 7.03 -4.06
N THR A 262 1.73 6.87 -5.38
CA THR A 262 0.80 5.89 -6.00
C THR A 262 1.05 4.48 -5.46
N CYS A 263 2.32 4.12 -5.27
CA CYS A 263 2.71 2.78 -4.82
C CYS A 263 3.07 2.75 -3.33
N HIS A 264 3.77 3.76 -2.84
CA HIS A 264 4.30 3.79 -1.48
C HIS A 264 3.40 4.51 -0.47
N GLY A 265 2.32 5.17 -0.93
CA GLY A 265 1.50 6.04 -0.09
C GLY A 265 2.19 7.37 0.23
N ALA A 266 1.65 8.12 1.16
CA ALA A 266 2.15 9.43 1.55
C ALA A 266 3.40 9.31 2.43
N ILE A 267 4.52 8.87 1.84
CA ILE A 267 5.82 8.66 2.53
C ILE A 267 6.27 9.93 3.25
N GLU A 268 6.02 11.09 2.65
CA GLU A 268 6.33 12.41 3.22
C GLU A 268 5.55 12.73 4.50
N LYS A 269 4.63 11.88 4.92
CA LYS A 269 3.90 11.97 6.19
C LYS A 269 4.29 10.88 7.19
N MET A 270 5.19 9.99 6.79
CA MET A 270 5.57 8.84 7.61
C MET A 270 6.82 9.14 8.44
N GLU A 271 6.67 9.08 9.76
CA GLU A 271 7.80 9.10 10.69
C GLU A 271 8.58 7.78 10.60
N VAL A 272 7.86 6.66 10.62
CA VAL A 272 8.38 5.33 10.34
C VAL A 272 7.72 4.84 9.06
N VAL A 273 8.53 4.48 8.06
CA VAL A 273 8.00 3.99 6.79
C VAL A 273 7.35 2.63 6.97
N GLN A 274 6.14 2.51 6.41
CA GLN A 274 5.40 1.25 6.38
C GLN A 274 4.99 0.90 4.96
N GLN A 275 4.83 -0.38 4.68
CA GLN A 275 4.26 -0.84 3.42
C GLN A 275 2.77 -0.48 3.37
N LYS A 276 2.37 0.42 2.47
CA LYS A 276 0.97 0.87 2.34
C LYS A 276 0.13 -0.15 1.54
N ASN A 277 0.61 -0.55 0.39
CA ASN A 277 -0.12 -1.42 -0.53
C ASN A 277 0.29 -2.89 -0.37
N SER A 278 -0.58 -3.80 -0.79
CA SER A 278 -0.35 -5.24 -0.66
C SER A 278 0.82 -5.75 -1.52
N LEU A 279 1.10 -5.09 -2.65
CA LEU A 279 2.06 -5.50 -3.68
C LEU A 279 1.77 -6.89 -4.26
N GLN A 280 0.55 -7.40 -4.09
CA GLN A 280 0.10 -8.64 -4.69
C GLN A 280 -0.10 -8.48 -6.21
N MET A 281 -0.05 -9.60 -6.93
CA MET A 281 -0.28 -9.62 -8.38
C MET A 281 -1.61 -8.94 -8.77
N GLY A 282 -2.69 -9.21 -8.03
CA GLY A 282 -4.00 -8.61 -8.26
C GLY A 282 -3.99 -7.08 -8.20
N TRP A 283 -3.24 -6.50 -7.26
CA TRP A 283 -3.10 -5.05 -7.15
C TRP A 283 -2.36 -4.44 -8.36
N CYS A 284 -1.30 -5.11 -8.83
CA CYS A 284 -0.59 -4.69 -10.04
C CYS A 284 -1.47 -4.78 -11.29
N ILE A 285 -2.21 -5.89 -11.43
CA ILE A 285 -3.14 -6.13 -12.55
C ILE A 285 -4.26 -5.08 -12.56
N ASP A 286 -4.82 -4.75 -11.40
CA ASP A 286 -5.88 -3.73 -11.30
C ASP A 286 -5.36 -2.37 -11.75
N CYS A 287 -4.17 -1.96 -11.29
CA CYS A 287 -3.52 -0.75 -11.76
C CYS A 287 -3.31 -0.76 -13.28
N HIS A 288 -2.77 -1.86 -13.85
CA HIS A 288 -2.52 -1.99 -15.30
C HIS A 288 -3.81 -1.96 -16.14
N ARG A 289 -4.95 -2.36 -15.58
CA ARG A 289 -6.26 -2.27 -16.24
C ARG A 289 -6.82 -0.86 -16.24
N ASN A 290 -6.54 -0.09 -15.19
CA ASN A 290 -7.23 1.17 -14.92
C ASN A 290 -6.35 2.41 -15.12
N ALA A 291 -5.03 2.32 -14.90
CA ALA A 291 -4.12 3.43 -15.06
C ALA A 291 -4.07 3.92 -16.51
N GLN A 292 -4.11 5.24 -16.67
CA GLN A 292 -3.92 5.84 -17.98
C GLN A 292 -2.43 6.07 -18.25
N VAL A 293 -2.00 5.76 -19.45
CA VAL A 293 -0.64 6.05 -19.94
C VAL A 293 -0.65 7.40 -20.64
N ASP A 294 0.30 8.28 -20.33
CA ASP A 294 0.52 9.50 -21.11
C ASP A 294 1.13 9.13 -22.45
N VAL A 295 0.26 8.97 -23.43
CA VAL A 295 0.65 8.57 -24.80
C VAL A 295 1.05 9.75 -25.67
N ALA A 296 0.59 10.95 -25.36
CA ALA A 296 0.82 12.15 -26.17
C ALA A 296 2.25 12.68 -25.97
N ASN A 297 2.72 12.68 -24.74
CA ASN A 297 4.03 13.25 -24.35
C ASN A 297 5.10 12.19 -24.08
N ASN A 298 4.83 10.92 -24.42
CA ASN A 298 5.74 9.81 -24.20
C ASN A 298 6.13 9.15 -25.51
N ASN A 299 7.37 9.33 -25.95
CA ASN A 299 7.88 8.79 -27.20
C ASN A 299 7.78 7.26 -27.28
N TYR A 300 7.81 6.55 -26.14
CA TYR A 300 7.64 5.11 -26.10
C TYR A 300 6.26 4.66 -26.63
N TYR A 301 5.22 5.46 -26.37
CA TYR A 301 3.85 5.17 -26.79
C TYR A 301 3.43 5.91 -28.07
N LYS A 302 4.31 6.69 -28.68
CA LYS A 302 4.00 7.51 -29.87
C LYS A 302 3.41 6.68 -31.00
N ALA A 303 4.00 5.53 -31.32
CA ALA A 303 3.50 4.64 -32.37
C ALA A 303 2.09 4.11 -32.06
N LEU A 304 1.82 3.79 -30.80
CA LEU A 304 0.51 3.33 -30.35
C LEU A 304 -0.53 4.45 -30.40
N HIS A 305 -0.14 5.67 -30.06
CA HIS A 305 -0.99 6.85 -30.17
C HIS A 305 -1.37 7.16 -31.63
N GLU A 306 -0.41 7.10 -32.56
CA GLU A 306 -0.66 7.30 -34.00
C GLU A 306 -1.53 6.19 -34.57
N LYS A 307 -1.34 4.93 -34.14
CA LYS A 307 -2.22 3.83 -34.52
C LYS A 307 -3.65 4.06 -34.01
N ALA A 308 -3.81 4.43 -32.75
CA ALA A 308 -5.11 4.74 -32.18
C ALA A 308 -5.82 5.85 -32.98
N LYS A 309 -5.11 6.93 -33.33
CA LYS A 309 -5.66 8.02 -34.16
C LYS A 309 -6.13 7.53 -35.53
N LYS A 310 -5.36 6.66 -36.18
CA LYS A 310 -5.73 6.08 -37.50
C LYS A 310 -6.96 5.20 -37.40
N ASP A 311 -7.04 4.34 -36.39
CA ASP A 311 -8.18 3.45 -36.16
C ASP A 311 -9.47 4.27 -35.87
N ILE A 312 -9.33 5.42 -35.24
CA ILE A 312 -10.41 6.39 -35.03
C ILE A 312 -10.90 7.00 -36.33
N ALA A 313 -9.96 7.50 -37.14
CA ALA A 313 -10.29 8.15 -38.39
C ALA A 313 -11.00 7.17 -39.36
N ASN A 314 -10.69 5.88 -39.27
CA ASN A 314 -11.29 4.82 -40.06
C ASN A 314 -12.59 4.24 -39.45
N ASN A 315 -13.16 4.87 -38.42
CA ASN A 315 -14.37 4.40 -37.73
C ASN A 315 -14.28 2.99 -37.15
N GLN A 316 -13.08 2.43 -37.02
CA GLN A 316 -12.84 1.11 -36.48
C GLN A 316 -12.75 1.20 -34.94
N SER A 317 -13.73 0.64 -34.27
CA SER A 317 -13.83 0.43 -32.81
C SER A 317 -13.56 1.65 -31.92
N LYS A 318 -14.48 2.60 -31.92
CA LYS A 318 -14.45 3.76 -30.98
C LYS A 318 -14.37 3.36 -29.51
N SER A 319 -14.86 2.20 -29.12
CA SER A 319 -15.01 1.81 -27.70
C SER A 319 -13.73 1.33 -27.02
N LYS A 320 -12.74 0.83 -27.77
CA LYS A 320 -11.54 0.21 -27.17
C LYS A 320 -10.51 1.23 -26.67
N TYR A 321 -10.41 2.38 -27.30
CA TYR A 321 -9.36 3.37 -27.03
C TYR A 321 -9.90 4.71 -26.49
N PHE A 322 -11.21 4.76 -26.15
CA PHE A 322 -11.85 5.99 -25.70
C PHE A 322 -12.51 5.82 -24.35
N SER A 323 -12.35 6.83 -23.50
CA SER A 323 -13.20 7.03 -22.34
C SER A 323 -14.56 7.63 -22.77
N ALA A 324 -15.53 7.59 -21.86
CA ALA A 324 -16.87 8.13 -22.11
C ALA A 324 -16.88 9.63 -22.47
N ASP A 325 -15.82 10.36 -22.11
CA ASP A 325 -15.60 11.78 -22.43
C ASP A 325 -14.92 12.00 -23.81
N GLY A 326 -14.73 10.97 -24.61
CA GLY A 326 -14.15 11.04 -25.95
C GLY A 326 -12.63 11.19 -26.01
N LYS A 327 -11.93 11.12 -24.86
CA LYS A 327 -10.46 11.17 -24.83
C LYS A 327 -9.84 9.80 -25.08
N VAL A 328 -8.67 9.80 -25.70
CA VAL A 328 -7.91 8.56 -25.89
C VAL A 328 -7.48 8.01 -24.53
N LYS A 329 -7.99 6.84 -24.20
CA LYS A 329 -7.66 6.09 -22.99
C LYS A 329 -6.84 4.86 -23.37
N LEU A 330 -5.53 4.92 -23.12
CA LEU A 330 -4.66 3.76 -23.25
C LEU A 330 -4.20 3.30 -21.88
N THR A 331 -4.36 2.02 -21.60
CA THR A 331 -3.89 1.41 -20.37
C THR A 331 -2.73 0.46 -20.67
N PRO A 332 -1.86 0.17 -19.67
CA PRO A 332 -0.81 -0.85 -19.83
C PRO A 332 -1.37 -2.20 -20.30
N ALA A 333 -2.56 -2.58 -19.83
CA ALA A 333 -3.25 -3.81 -20.24
C ALA A 333 -3.47 -3.92 -21.76
N MET A 334 -3.76 -2.79 -22.43
CA MET A 334 -3.99 -2.76 -23.88
C MET A 334 -2.71 -2.97 -24.68
N ASN A 335 -1.54 -2.81 -24.06
CA ASN A 335 -0.22 -2.96 -24.67
C ASN A 335 0.54 -4.18 -24.10
N GLY A 336 -0.16 -5.23 -23.75
CA GLY A 336 0.45 -6.47 -23.26
C GLY A 336 0.94 -6.42 -21.80
N GLY A 337 0.57 -5.38 -21.05
CA GLY A 337 0.99 -5.22 -19.65
C GLY A 337 0.36 -6.21 -18.67
N LEU A 338 -0.48 -7.14 -19.15
CA LEU A 338 -1.05 -8.24 -18.38
C LEU A 338 -0.49 -9.62 -18.78
N GLU A 339 0.43 -9.67 -19.72
CA GLU A 339 1.07 -10.92 -20.10
C GLU A 339 1.99 -11.42 -18.98
N CYS A 340 1.91 -12.70 -18.66
CA CYS A 340 2.64 -13.29 -17.53
C CYS A 340 4.14 -12.99 -17.58
N SER A 341 4.74 -13.12 -18.75
CA SER A 341 6.18 -12.88 -18.99
C SER A 341 6.65 -11.44 -18.80
N LYS A 342 5.73 -10.47 -18.65
CA LYS A 342 6.10 -9.07 -18.33
C LYS A 342 6.43 -8.86 -16.87
N CYS A 343 5.90 -9.72 -16.01
CA CYS A 343 6.06 -9.64 -14.55
C CYS A 343 6.74 -10.87 -13.94
N HIS A 344 6.78 -11.99 -14.68
CA HIS A 344 7.38 -13.26 -14.22
C HIS A 344 8.42 -13.76 -15.22
N TYR A 345 9.53 -14.34 -14.70
CA TYR A 345 10.62 -14.96 -15.46
C TYR A 345 11.09 -16.25 -14.79
#